data_8468f6012d43aaf4baa996c3b1a1b848
#
_entry.id   8468f6012d43aaf4baa996c3b1a1b848
#
_cell.length_a   1.000
_cell.length_b   1.000
_cell.length_c   1.000
_cell.angle_alpha   90.00
_cell.angle_beta   90.00
_cell.angle_gamma   90.00
#
_symmetry.space_group_name_H-M   'P 1'
#
loop_
_entity.id
_entity.type
_entity.pdbx_description
1 polymer ?
#
loop_
_entity_poly.entity_id
_entity_poly.type
_entity_poly.pdbx_seq_one_letter_code
_entity_poly.pdbx_strand_id
1 'polypeptide(L)'
;MNSKRKGTRLERKTIMMLKAAGYTCTRSAASLGAFDIIAINPLGIRCIQVKSNAWPGPVERESLRNAARCMPPNAFVEVWRWDDNARKPIIKAVDELGV
;
A
#
# COMPACT_ATOMS: atom_id res chain seq x y z
N MET A 1 -19.14 -8.60 10.24
CA MET A 1 -18.40 -8.53 8.96
C MET A 1 -17.00 -9.02 9.12
N ASN A 2 -16.53 -9.77 8.16
CA ASN A 2 -15.17 -10.33 8.21
C ASN A 2 -14.17 -9.29 7.69
N SER A 3 -13.34 -8.73 8.57
CA SER A 3 -12.35 -7.73 8.23
C SER A 3 -11.30 -8.26 7.23
N LYS A 4 -11.02 -9.55 7.26
CA LYS A 4 -10.11 -10.21 6.31
C LYS A 4 -10.67 -10.16 4.89
N ARG A 5 -11.96 -10.38 4.71
CA ARG A 5 -12.62 -10.26 3.39
C ARG A 5 -12.55 -8.84 2.85
N LYS A 6 -12.79 -7.87 3.71
CA LYS A 6 -12.73 -6.46 3.32
C LYS A 6 -11.32 -6.09 2.85
N GLY A 7 -10.31 -6.51 3.62
CA GLY A 7 -8.92 -6.27 3.26
C GLY A 7 -8.56 -6.89 1.91
N THR A 8 -8.93 -8.14 1.69
CA THR A 8 -8.69 -8.82 0.41
C THR A 8 -9.35 -8.11 -0.76
N ARG A 9 -10.59 -7.66 -0.58
CA ARG A 9 -11.32 -6.93 -1.62
C ARG A 9 -10.61 -5.63 -1.98
N LEU A 10 -10.15 -4.88 -0.99
CA LEU A 10 -9.48 -3.60 -1.23
C LEU A 10 -8.11 -3.80 -1.87
N GLU A 11 -7.40 -4.87 -1.50
CA GLU A 11 -6.14 -5.22 -2.14
C GLU A 11 -6.36 -5.54 -3.62
N ARG A 12 -7.41 -6.28 -3.95
CA ARG A 12 -7.75 -6.58 -5.35
C ARG A 12 -8.08 -5.32 -6.13
N LYS A 13 -8.84 -4.40 -5.56
CA LYS A 13 -9.15 -3.12 -6.20
C LYS A 13 -7.88 -2.32 -6.48
N THR A 14 -6.96 -2.31 -5.52
CA THR A 14 -5.67 -1.63 -5.65
C THR A 14 -4.86 -2.24 -6.79
N ILE A 15 -4.78 -3.56 -6.85
CA ILE A 15 -4.06 -4.27 -7.91
C ILE A 15 -4.67 -3.98 -9.28
N MET A 16 -6.00 -3.96 -9.38
CA MET A 16 -6.66 -3.65 -10.64
C MET A 16 -6.29 -2.26 -11.14
N MET A 17 -6.27 -1.27 -10.26
CA MET A 17 -5.86 0.08 -10.63
C MET A 17 -4.41 0.13 -11.09
N LEU A 18 -3.52 -0.56 -10.37
CA LEU A 18 -2.11 -0.60 -10.69
C LEU A 18 -1.85 -1.30 -12.02
N LYS A 19 -2.52 -2.41 -12.29
CA LYS A 19 -2.40 -3.11 -13.57
C LYS A 19 -2.88 -2.25 -14.72
N ALA A 20 -3.98 -1.54 -14.53
CA ALA A 20 -4.49 -0.62 -15.55
C ALA A 20 -3.50 0.51 -15.84
N ALA A 21 -2.67 0.86 -14.87
CA ALA A 21 -1.63 1.88 -15.03
C ALA A 21 -0.28 1.32 -15.52
N GLY A 22 -0.22 0.04 -15.85
CA GLY A 22 0.98 -0.57 -16.43
C GLY A 22 1.93 -1.24 -15.44
N TYR A 23 1.48 -1.50 -14.22
CA TYR A 23 2.30 -2.18 -13.23
C TYR A 23 2.09 -3.69 -13.24
N THR A 24 3.16 -4.42 -12.95
CA THR A 24 3.09 -5.83 -12.58
C THR A 24 3.04 -5.90 -11.05
N CYS A 25 2.04 -6.61 -10.52
CA CYS A 25 1.77 -6.61 -9.09
C CYS A 25 1.91 -7.99 -8.47
N THR A 26 2.37 -8.02 -7.23
CA THR A 26 2.33 -9.22 -6.40
C THR A 26 1.70 -8.87 -5.06
N ARG A 27 0.94 -9.80 -4.52
CA ARG A 27 0.32 -9.69 -3.21
C ARG A 27 1.18 -10.41 -2.18
N SER A 28 1.40 -9.77 -1.04
CA SER A 28 2.07 -10.43 0.08
C SER A 28 1.06 -11.35 0.78
N ALA A 29 1.22 -12.64 0.62
CA ALA A 29 0.31 -13.63 1.21
C ALA A 29 0.59 -13.91 2.68
N ALA A 30 1.82 -13.66 3.11
CA ALA A 30 2.22 -13.88 4.50
C ALA A 30 2.85 -12.58 4.97
N SER A 31 2.31 -11.96 5.96
CA SER A 31 2.75 -10.68 6.53
C SER A 31 4.26 -10.55 6.73
N LEU A 32 5.00 -10.63 5.67
CA LEU A 32 6.45 -10.43 5.68
C LEU A 32 6.73 -8.94 5.52
N GLY A 33 6.60 -8.21 6.63
CA GLY A 33 6.84 -6.79 6.62
C GLY A 33 5.57 -5.97 6.51
N ALA A 34 5.73 -4.70 6.16
CA ALA A 34 4.67 -3.70 6.23
C ALA A 34 3.80 -3.60 4.98
N PHE A 35 4.12 -4.37 3.92
CA PHE A 35 3.47 -4.17 2.62
C PHE A 35 2.49 -5.28 2.28
N ASP A 36 1.33 -4.86 1.74
CA ASP A 36 0.33 -5.80 1.23
C ASP A 36 0.54 -6.09 -0.25
N ILE A 37 1.09 -5.13 -0.99
CA ILE A 37 1.26 -5.21 -2.45
C ILE A 37 2.60 -4.62 -2.85
N ILE A 38 3.28 -5.29 -3.78
CA ILE A 38 4.45 -4.76 -4.47
C ILE A 38 4.08 -4.59 -5.93
N ALA A 39 4.24 -3.38 -6.47
CA ALA A 39 3.93 -3.06 -7.86
C ALA A 39 5.19 -2.58 -8.55
N ILE A 40 5.48 -3.16 -9.70
CA ILE A 40 6.73 -2.91 -10.44
C ILE A 40 6.42 -2.49 -11.87
N ASN A 41 7.11 -1.45 -12.34
CA ASN A 41 7.13 -1.09 -13.75
C ASN A 41 8.56 -0.66 -14.11
N PRO A 42 8.83 -0.32 -15.40
CA PRO A 42 10.20 0.06 -15.79
C PRO A 42 10.77 1.28 -15.05
N LEU A 43 9.94 2.13 -14.48
CA LEU A 43 10.39 3.34 -13.78
C LEU A 43 10.69 3.10 -12.31
N GLY A 44 10.20 2.01 -11.71
CA GLY A 44 10.46 1.76 -10.32
C GLY A 44 9.50 0.79 -9.65
N ILE A 45 9.53 0.84 -8.33
CA ILE A 45 8.79 -0.10 -7.47
C ILE A 45 7.92 0.71 -6.51
N ARG A 46 6.67 0.29 -6.34
CA ARG A 46 5.77 0.86 -5.33
C ARG A 46 5.46 -0.23 -4.30
N CYS A 47 5.79 0.05 -3.05
CA CYS A 47 5.54 -0.83 -1.92
C CYS A 47 4.35 -0.26 -1.16
N ILE A 48 3.24 -0.96 -1.15
CA ILE A 48 1.95 -0.40 -0.76
C ILE A 48 1.34 -1.12 0.42
N GLN A 49 0.94 -0.33 1.44
CA GLN A 49 0.07 -0.81 2.49
C GLN A 49 -1.35 -0.33 2.19
N VAL A 50 -2.30 -1.25 2.19
CA VAL A 50 -3.71 -0.94 1.93
C VAL A 50 -4.43 -0.79 3.27
N LYS A 51 -5.15 0.32 3.44
CA LYS A 51 -5.91 0.61 4.66
C LYS A 51 -7.35 0.94 4.32
N SER A 52 -8.22 0.80 5.30
CA SER A 52 -9.64 1.08 5.18
C SER A 52 -10.03 2.13 6.22
N ASN A 53 -10.58 3.25 5.76
CA ASN A 53 -11.16 4.29 6.59
C ASN A 53 -10.24 4.98 7.59
N ALA A 54 -8.97 4.65 7.62
CA ALA A 54 -8.01 5.25 8.55
C ALA A 54 -6.60 5.16 8.01
N TRP A 55 -5.73 6.01 8.51
CA TRP A 55 -4.30 5.94 8.25
C TRP A 55 -3.65 5.01 9.27
N PRO A 56 -2.46 4.45 8.96
CA PRO A 56 -1.78 3.58 9.92
C PRO A 56 -1.44 4.32 11.22
N GLY A 57 -1.48 3.59 12.32
CA GLY A 57 -1.12 4.10 13.64
C GLY A 57 0.38 4.27 13.80
N PRO A 58 0.83 4.77 14.98
CA PRO A 58 2.26 5.09 15.18
C PRO A 58 3.21 3.92 14.97
N VAL A 59 2.84 2.73 15.41
CA VAL A 59 3.69 1.54 15.25
C VAL A 59 3.81 1.15 13.79
N GLU A 60 2.70 1.14 13.07
CA GLU A 60 2.70 0.83 11.63
C GLU A 60 3.47 1.88 10.84
N ARG A 61 3.31 3.16 11.19
CA ARG A 61 4.04 4.24 10.50
C ARG A 61 5.55 4.10 10.71
N GLU A 62 5.98 3.74 11.90
CA GLU A 62 7.40 3.53 12.17
C GLU A 62 7.95 2.36 11.36
N SER A 63 7.19 1.28 11.27
CA SER A 63 7.56 0.13 10.45
C SER A 63 7.71 0.52 8.97
N LEU A 64 6.78 1.33 8.46
CA LEU A 64 6.84 1.82 7.07
C LEU A 64 8.04 2.73 6.85
N ARG A 65 8.34 3.62 7.79
CA ARG A 65 9.51 4.49 7.69
C ARG A 65 10.81 3.71 7.69
N ASN A 66 10.91 2.71 8.57
CA ASN A 66 12.11 1.87 8.62
C ASN A 66 12.30 1.13 7.31
N ALA A 67 11.23 0.62 6.72
CA ALA A 67 11.30 -0.03 5.42
C ALA A 67 11.72 0.96 4.33
N ALA A 68 11.20 2.18 4.36
CA ALA A 68 11.53 3.20 3.37
C ALA A 68 13.02 3.59 3.40
N ARG A 69 13.63 3.59 4.58
CA ARG A 69 15.06 3.90 4.72
C ARG A 69 15.97 2.88 4.02
N CYS A 70 15.47 1.68 3.81
CA CYS A 70 16.23 0.61 3.17
C CYS A 70 15.98 0.51 1.66
N MET A 71 15.19 1.41 1.10
CA MET A 71 14.78 1.34 -0.30
C MET A 71 15.73 2.12 -1.21
N PRO A 72 15.92 1.63 -2.45
CA PRO A 72 16.66 2.39 -3.45
C PRO A 72 15.86 3.63 -3.91
N PRO A 73 16.50 4.59 -4.60
CA PRO A 73 15.84 5.84 -4.99
C PRO A 73 14.61 5.68 -5.88
N ASN A 74 14.51 4.57 -6.62
CA ASN A 74 13.37 4.30 -7.51
C ASN A 74 12.28 3.45 -6.86
N ALA A 75 12.35 3.24 -5.55
CA ALA A 75 11.32 2.53 -4.82
C ALA A 75 10.59 3.49 -3.88
N PHE A 76 9.26 3.38 -3.84
CA PHE A 76 8.41 4.28 -3.07
C PHE A 76 7.56 3.48 -2.11
N VAL A 77 7.47 3.94 -0.88
CA VAL A 77 6.64 3.33 0.15
C VAL A 77 5.40 4.20 0.34
N GLU A 78 4.23 3.60 0.14
CA GLU A 78 2.96 4.32 0.09
C GLU A 78 1.89 3.63 0.92
N VAL A 79 0.91 4.41 1.35
CA VAL A 79 -0.33 3.90 1.93
C VAL A 79 -1.49 4.31 1.03
N TRP A 80 -2.31 3.34 0.65
CA TRP A 80 -3.52 3.54 -0.12
C TRP A 80 -4.71 3.33 0.81
N ARG A 81 -5.38 4.41 1.13
CA ARG A 81 -6.55 4.38 2.02
C ARG A 81 -7.83 4.38 1.20
N TRP A 82 -8.63 3.36 1.42
CA TRP A 82 -9.96 3.25 0.80
C TRP A 82 -11.02 3.54 1.85
N ASP A 83 -11.77 4.61 1.67
CA ASP A 83 -12.92 4.90 2.52
C ASP A 83 -14.14 4.12 2.00
N ASP A 84 -15.11 3.87 2.88
CA ASP A 84 -16.32 3.15 2.49
C ASP A 84 -17.04 3.91 1.36
N ASN A 85 -17.44 3.15 0.35
CA ASN A 85 -18.12 3.68 -0.85
C ASN A 85 -17.27 4.60 -1.73
N ALA A 86 -15.98 4.74 -1.45
CA ALA A 86 -15.09 5.54 -2.27
C ALA A 86 -14.78 4.81 -3.58
N ARG A 87 -14.76 5.57 -4.68
CA ARG A 87 -14.39 5.03 -6.00
C ARG A 87 -12.88 5.01 -6.20
N LYS A 88 -12.16 5.87 -5.49
CA LYS A 88 -10.72 6.01 -5.60
C LYS A 88 -10.09 6.04 -4.21
N PRO A 89 -8.88 5.53 -4.07
CA PRO A 89 -8.17 5.61 -2.80
C PRO A 89 -7.54 6.99 -2.62
N ILE A 90 -7.25 7.31 -1.37
CA ILE A 90 -6.38 8.43 -1.04
C ILE A 90 -4.98 7.85 -0.88
N ILE A 91 -4.03 8.33 -1.66
CA ILE A 91 -2.67 7.81 -1.68
C ILE A 91 -1.73 8.80 -1.02
N LYS A 92 -0.97 8.32 -0.04
CA LYS A 92 0.09 9.13 0.57
C LYS A 92 1.40 8.36 0.61
N ALA A 93 2.48 9.04 0.28
CA ALA A 93 3.80 8.51 0.55
C ALA A 93 4.03 8.48 2.06
N VAL A 94 4.92 7.60 2.51
CA VAL A 94 5.17 7.45 3.95
C VAL A 94 5.58 8.78 4.60
N ASP A 95 6.32 9.63 3.87
CA ASP A 95 6.75 10.93 4.35
C ASP A 95 5.59 11.89 4.60
N GLU A 96 4.48 11.69 3.94
CA GLU A 96 3.29 12.52 4.05
C GLU A 96 2.40 12.15 5.23
N LEU A 97 2.68 11.04 5.89
CA LEU A 97 1.85 10.56 7.01
C LEU A 97 2.07 11.31 8.31
N GLY A 98 3.08 12.16 8.35
CA GLY A 98 3.43 12.89 9.54
C GLY A 98 4.22 12.05 10.54
N VAL A 99 4.47 12.65 11.66
CA VAL A 99 5.28 12.05 12.73
C VAL A 99 4.46 11.09 13.58
#